data_af20cd86bf8a2f65f34f9c01bb824dc8
#
_entry.id   af20cd86bf8a2f65f34f9c01bb824dc8
#
_cell.length_a   1.000
_cell.length_b   1.000
_cell.length_c   1.000
_cell.angle_alpha   90.00
_cell.angle_beta   90.00
_cell.angle_gamma   90.00
#
_symmetry.space_group_name_H-M   'P 1'
#
loop_
_entity.id
_entity.type
_entity.pdbx_description
1 polymer ?
#
loop_
_entity_poly.entity_id
_entity_poly.type
_entity_poly.pdbx_seq_one_letter_code
_entity_poly.pdbx_strand_id
1 'polypeptide(L)'
;MIGTVQETSAVLHKIMVPPKMVGTVKEIQSGEFTVEQTVCVLETAKGEENLSLMQKWPVRVARPYDRKFTPSQPLMTGQRIIDTMFPLAKGGTAAVPGPFGSGKTVVQHQLAKWSDVDIVVYIGCGERGNEMTDVLREFPELVDPRTGESLMKRTVLIANTSDMPVAAREASIYT
;
A
#
# COMPACT_ATOMS: atom_id res chain seq x y z
N MET A 1 -6.19 -17.15 6.68
CA MET A 1 -7.14 -16.29 5.95
C MET A 1 -8.54 -16.72 6.35
N ILE A 2 -9.39 -15.76 6.76
CA ILE A 2 -10.77 -16.02 7.25
C ILE A 2 -11.80 -15.74 6.15
N GLY A 3 -11.52 -14.78 5.27
CA GLY A 3 -12.42 -14.40 4.20
C GLY A 3 -11.80 -13.40 3.24
N THR A 4 -12.59 -12.93 2.30
CA THR A 4 -12.19 -11.93 1.31
C THR A 4 -13.31 -10.92 1.12
N VAL A 5 -12.95 -9.68 0.79
CA VAL A 5 -13.87 -8.61 0.43
C VAL A 5 -13.38 -7.98 -0.88
N GLN A 6 -14.28 -7.83 -1.85
CA GLN A 6 -13.96 -7.11 -3.08
C GLN A 6 -14.09 -5.61 -2.81
N GLU A 7 -12.96 -4.95 -2.52
CA GLU A 7 -12.92 -3.52 -2.21
C GLU A 7 -13.11 -2.64 -3.45
N THR A 8 -12.39 -2.98 -4.51
CA THR A 8 -12.52 -2.35 -5.81
C THR A 8 -12.43 -3.43 -6.89
N SER A 9 -12.69 -3.09 -8.14
CA SER A 9 -12.48 -4.02 -9.26
C SER A 9 -11.06 -4.59 -9.35
N ALA A 10 -10.07 -3.84 -8.87
CA ALA A 10 -8.65 -4.22 -8.88
C ALA A 10 -8.18 -4.87 -7.58
N VAL A 11 -8.87 -4.69 -6.46
CA VAL A 11 -8.38 -5.06 -5.13
C VAL A 11 -9.31 -6.04 -4.44
N LEU A 12 -8.84 -7.29 -4.30
CA LEU A 12 -9.44 -8.30 -3.43
C LEU A 12 -8.75 -8.27 -2.07
N HIS A 13 -9.41 -7.67 -1.08
CA HIS A 13 -8.91 -7.64 0.29
C HIS A 13 -9.04 -9.03 0.94
N LYS A 14 -7.93 -9.52 1.47
CA LYS A 14 -7.87 -10.80 2.20
C LYS A 14 -7.85 -10.53 3.70
N ILE A 15 -8.87 -11.01 4.41
CA ILE A 15 -8.95 -10.89 5.86
C ILE A 15 -8.05 -11.94 6.50
N MET A 16 -7.01 -11.48 7.19
CA MET A 16 -5.99 -12.34 7.79
C MET A 16 -6.15 -12.41 9.30
N VAL A 17 -5.86 -13.56 9.88
CA VAL A 17 -5.66 -13.68 11.32
C VAL A 17 -4.40 -12.92 11.71
N PRO A 18 -4.40 -12.14 12.80
CA PRO A 18 -3.19 -11.46 13.26
C PRO A 18 -2.01 -12.43 13.44
N PRO A 19 -0.77 -12.00 13.10
CA PRO A 19 0.41 -12.83 13.30
C PRO A 19 0.54 -13.32 14.76
N LYS A 20 1.00 -14.57 14.93
CA LYS A 20 1.16 -15.24 16.23
C LYS A 20 -0.16 -15.59 16.96
N MET A 21 -1.32 -15.30 16.39
CA MET A 21 -2.60 -15.74 16.93
C MET A 21 -2.96 -17.11 16.35
N VAL A 22 -3.24 -18.05 17.22
CA VAL A 22 -3.63 -19.43 16.88
C VAL A 22 -4.87 -19.78 17.68
N GLY A 23 -5.87 -20.36 17.02
CA GLY A 23 -7.13 -20.72 17.65
C GLY A 23 -8.05 -21.46 16.70
N THR A 24 -9.17 -21.94 17.24
CA THR A 24 -10.25 -22.56 16.47
C THR A 24 -11.33 -21.52 16.16
N VAL A 25 -11.83 -21.54 14.93
CA VAL A 25 -12.94 -20.65 14.56
C VAL A 25 -14.20 -21.10 15.30
N LYS A 26 -14.73 -20.23 16.15
CA LYS A 26 -16.00 -20.44 16.85
C LYS A 26 -17.18 -19.96 16.03
N GLU A 27 -17.05 -18.77 15.46
CA GLU A 27 -18.07 -18.13 14.65
C GLU A 27 -17.43 -17.36 13.51
N ILE A 28 -18.05 -17.38 12.35
CA ILE A 28 -17.68 -16.57 11.20
C ILE A 28 -18.95 -16.01 10.56
N GLN A 29 -18.93 -14.74 10.22
CA GLN A 29 -20.06 -14.03 9.66
C GLN A 29 -19.78 -13.64 8.21
N SER A 30 -20.84 -13.60 7.40
CA SER A 30 -20.79 -13.10 6.03
C SER A 30 -21.89 -12.07 5.82
N GLY A 31 -21.62 -11.05 5.04
CA GLY A 31 -22.50 -9.91 4.81
C GLY A 31 -21.74 -8.61 4.65
N GLU A 32 -22.42 -7.51 4.87
CA GLU A 32 -21.83 -6.16 4.84
C GLU A 32 -21.42 -5.74 6.25
N PHE A 33 -20.15 -5.35 6.40
CA PHE A 33 -19.56 -4.95 7.66
C PHE A 33 -18.75 -3.67 7.52
N THR A 34 -18.70 -2.87 8.59
CA THR A 34 -17.69 -1.83 8.72
C THR A 34 -16.34 -2.46 9.09
N VAL A 35 -15.25 -1.73 8.88
CA VAL A 35 -13.88 -2.24 9.12
C VAL A 35 -13.62 -2.62 10.57
N GLU A 36 -14.37 -2.09 11.51
CA GLU A 36 -14.22 -2.33 12.95
C GLU A 36 -15.16 -3.41 13.51
N GLN A 37 -16.20 -3.76 12.77
CA GLN A 37 -17.15 -4.79 13.23
C GLN A 37 -16.50 -6.17 13.27
N THR A 38 -16.90 -6.98 14.23
CA THR A 38 -16.44 -8.35 14.36
C THR A 38 -17.00 -9.22 13.24
N VAL A 39 -16.12 -9.87 12.48
CA VAL A 39 -16.48 -10.77 11.39
C VAL A 39 -16.15 -12.23 11.70
N CYS A 40 -15.30 -12.47 12.70
CA CYS A 40 -14.93 -13.81 13.12
C CYS A 40 -14.60 -13.82 14.62
N VAL A 41 -14.99 -14.87 15.31
CA VAL A 41 -14.61 -15.14 16.70
C VAL A 41 -13.72 -16.37 16.73
N LEU A 42 -12.50 -16.21 17.26
CA LEU A 42 -11.55 -17.30 17.49
C LEU A 42 -11.52 -17.68 18.96
N GLU A 43 -11.60 -18.94 19.23
CA GLU A 43 -11.30 -19.52 20.54
C GLU A 43 -9.80 -19.82 20.61
N THR A 44 -9.11 -19.07 21.47
CA THR A 44 -7.67 -19.19 21.69
C THR A 44 -7.38 -19.75 23.08
N ALA A 45 -6.13 -20.12 23.34
CA ALA A 45 -5.70 -20.55 24.68
C ALA A 45 -5.90 -19.48 25.78
N LYS A 46 -6.12 -18.22 25.40
CA LYS A 46 -6.34 -17.07 26.31
C LYS A 46 -7.82 -16.69 26.43
N GLY A 47 -8.70 -17.33 25.68
CA GLY A 47 -10.12 -17.02 25.60
C GLY A 47 -10.56 -16.65 24.20
N GLU A 48 -11.76 -16.11 24.11
CA GLU A 48 -12.34 -15.66 22.84
C GLU A 48 -11.73 -14.35 22.38
N GLU A 49 -11.33 -14.30 21.11
CA GLU A 49 -10.76 -13.14 20.44
C GLU A 49 -11.61 -12.73 19.23
N ASN A 50 -12.04 -11.48 19.20
CA ASN A 50 -12.83 -10.92 18.11
C ASN A 50 -11.95 -10.39 17.01
N LEU A 51 -12.17 -10.83 15.77
CA LEU A 51 -11.45 -10.35 14.59
C LEU A 51 -12.34 -9.47 13.72
N SER A 52 -11.79 -8.36 13.28
CA SER A 52 -12.42 -7.42 12.36
C SER A 52 -11.69 -7.41 11.00
N LEU A 53 -12.13 -6.56 10.08
CA LEU A 53 -11.51 -6.41 8.76
C LEU A 53 -10.14 -5.71 8.83
N MET A 54 -9.87 -4.99 9.92
CA MET A 54 -8.60 -4.29 10.13
C MET A 54 -7.79 -4.89 11.26
N GLN A 55 -6.49 -4.62 11.27
CA GLN A 55 -5.57 -4.97 12.34
C GLN A 55 -4.81 -3.72 12.81
N LYS A 56 -4.76 -3.50 14.12
CA LYS A 56 -3.85 -2.48 14.69
C LYS A 56 -2.46 -3.07 14.81
N TRP A 57 -1.47 -2.36 14.26
CA TRP A 57 -0.08 -2.82 14.24
C TRP A 57 0.84 -1.76 14.87
N PRO A 58 1.84 -2.15 15.68
CA PRO A 58 2.81 -1.19 16.20
C PRO A 58 3.61 -0.56 15.06
N VAL A 59 3.66 0.77 15.01
CA VAL A 59 4.22 1.54 13.88
C VAL A 59 5.65 1.12 13.54
N ARG A 60 6.52 0.91 14.53
CA ARG A 60 7.94 0.61 14.30
C ARG A 60 8.28 -0.89 14.31
N VAL A 61 7.29 -1.75 14.26
CA VAL A 61 7.51 -3.21 14.26
C VAL A 61 7.23 -3.75 12.86
N ALA A 62 8.26 -4.29 12.23
CA ALA A 62 8.10 -4.91 10.91
C ALA A 62 7.11 -6.09 10.96
N ARG A 63 6.30 -6.25 9.92
CA ARG A 63 5.45 -7.42 9.76
C ARG A 63 6.33 -8.68 9.67
N PRO A 64 5.96 -9.78 10.33
CA PRO A 64 6.71 -11.03 10.22
C PRO A 64 6.62 -11.58 8.81
N TYR A 65 7.71 -12.14 8.33
CA TYR A 65 7.80 -12.86 7.06
C TYR A 65 8.58 -14.15 7.27
N ASP A 66 8.28 -15.17 6.49
CA ASP A 66 8.94 -16.47 6.57
C ASP A 66 10.37 -16.36 6.02
N ARG A 67 10.51 -15.88 4.79
CA ARG A 67 11.83 -15.67 4.15
C ARG A 67 11.80 -14.54 3.13
N LYS A 68 12.96 -13.94 2.90
CA LYS A 68 13.17 -13.01 1.79
C LYS A 68 13.63 -13.78 0.55
N PHE A 69 13.01 -13.47 -0.58
CA PHE A 69 13.45 -13.97 -1.87
C PHE A 69 14.41 -12.97 -2.52
N THR A 70 15.38 -13.48 -3.27
CA THR A 70 16.21 -12.63 -4.12
C THR A 70 15.34 -12.10 -5.26
N PRO A 71 15.29 -10.79 -5.49
CA PRO A 71 14.56 -10.22 -6.62
C PRO A 71 15.11 -10.75 -7.94
N SER A 72 14.26 -11.38 -8.75
CA SER A 72 14.66 -11.99 -10.03
C SER A 72 13.81 -11.54 -11.21
N GLN A 73 12.69 -10.86 -10.95
CA GLN A 73 11.79 -10.39 -12.00
C GLN A 73 11.92 -8.87 -12.16
N PRO A 74 12.02 -8.35 -13.40
CA PRO A 74 12.03 -6.91 -13.63
C PRO A 74 10.66 -6.30 -13.32
N LEU A 75 10.67 -5.11 -12.75
CA LEU A 75 9.51 -4.23 -12.63
C LEU A 75 9.44 -3.39 -13.89
N MET A 76 8.39 -3.57 -14.68
CA MET A 76 8.15 -2.72 -15.84
C MET A 76 7.58 -1.39 -15.40
N THR A 77 8.33 -0.32 -15.61
CA THR A 77 7.96 1.03 -15.16
C THR A 77 7.25 1.84 -16.25
N GLY A 78 7.29 1.38 -17.49
CA GLY A 78 6.83 2.12 -18.65
C GLY A 78 7.78 3.23 -19.11
N GLN A 79 8.90 3.43 -18.40
CA GLN A 79 9.94 4.39 -18.76
C GLN A 79 11.09 3.69 -19.45
N ARG A 80 11.23 3.87 -20.78
CA ARG A 80 12.23 3.14 -21.59
C ARG A 80 13.65 3.21 -21.03
N ILE A 81 14.09 4.36 -20.55
CA ILE A 81 15.44 4.53 -20.00
C ILE A 81 15.61 3.70 -18.73
N ILE A 82 14.62 3.68 -17.85
CA ILE A 82 14.67 2.90 -16.61
C ILE A 82 14.64 1.42 -16.95
N ASP A 83 13.67 0.99 -17.76
CA ASP A 83 13.45 -0.42 -18.05
C ASP A 83 14.62 -1.07 -18.83
N THR A 84 15.38 -0.29 -19.63
CA THR A 84 16.48 -0.80 -20.44
C THR A 84 17.86 -0.57 -19.84
N MET A 85 18.10 0.60 -19.23
CA MET A 85 19.43 0.99 -18.77
C MET A 85 19.62 0.83 -17.26
N PHE A 86 18.53 0.98 -16.48
CA PHE A 86 18.56 0.92 -15.02
C PHE A 86 17.38 0.09 -14.49
N PRO A 87 17.23 -1.17 -14.92
CA PRO A 87 16.05 -1.97 -14.61
C PRO A 87 15.86 -2.13 -13.10
N LEU A 88 14.62 -1.92 -12.67
CA LEU A 88 14.20 -2.16 -11.29
C LEU A 88 13.71 -3.60 -11.15
N ALA A 89 13.94 -4.20 -10.02
CA ALA A 89 13.43 -5.54 -9.73
C ALA A 89 12.16 -5.48 -8.88
N LYS A 90 11.18 -6.34 -9.15
CA LYS A 90 10.01 -6.52 -8.28
C LYS A 90 10.48 -6.97 -6.88
N GLY A 91 10.05 -6.25 -5.85
CA GLY A 91 10.53 -6.44 -4.48
C GLY A 91 11.89 -5.82 -4.18
N GLY A 92 12.49 -5.08 -5.14
CA GLY A 92 13.70 -4.31 -4.96
C GLY A 92 13.45 -2.93 -4.34
N THR A 93 14.54 -2.24 -4.07
CA THR A 93 14.53 -0.86 -3.59
C THR A 93 15.34 0.02 -4.54
N ALA A 94 14.81 1.18 -4.88
CA ALA A 94 15.50 2.16 -5.70
C ALA A 94 15.48 3.53 -5.04
N ALA A 95 16.55 4.29 -5.23
CA ALA A 95 16.64 5.68 -4.80
C ALA A 95 16.68 6.60 -6.01
N VAL A 96 15.97 7.72 -5.93
CA VAL A 96 15.99 8.78 -6.94
C VAL A 96 16.52 10.07 -6.27
N PRO A 97 17.82 10.15 -5.99
CA PRO A 97 18.40 11.32 -5.35
C PRO A 97 18.55 12.48 -6.32
N GLY A 98 18.54 13.68 -5.79
CA GLY A 98 18.83 14.87 -6.57
C GLY A 98 18.51 16.15 -5.82
N PRO A 99 19.14 17.27 -6.19
CA PRO A 99 18.87 18.57 -5.60
C PRO A 99 17.47 19.05 -6.01
N PHE A 100 17.11 20.20 -5.48
CA PHE A 100 15.88 20.88 -5.81
C PHE A 100 15.77 21.16 -7.32
N GLY A 101 14.60 20.87 -7.90
CA GLY A 101 14.36 21.11 -9.34
C GLY A 101 14.97 20.06 -10.29
N SER A 102 15.55 18.96 -9.78
CA SER A 102 16.16 17.91 -10.60
C SER A 102 15.16 16.93 -11.24
N GLY A 103 13.86 17.12 -11.00
CA GLY A 103 12.81 16.25 -11.57
C GLY A 103 12.53 14.96 -10.79
N LYS A 104 12.99 14.83 -9.53
CA LYS A 104 12.71 13.66 -8.69
C LYS A 104 11.24 13.31 -8.63
N THR A 105 10.41 14.29 -8.28
CA THR A 105 8.96 14.13 -8.14
C THR A 105 8.32 13.70 -9.46
N VAL A 106 8.79 14.26 -10.59
CA VAL A 106 8.31 13.86 -11.92
C VAL A 106 8.59 12.38 -12.19
N VAL A 107 9.79 11.91 -11.90
CA VAL A 107 10.15 10.49 -12.05
C VAL A 107 9.27 9.61 -11.16
N GLN A 108 9.10 9.97 -9.88
CA GLN A 108 8.27 9.24 -8.94
C GLN A 108 6.80 9.18 -9.39
N HIS A 109 6.25 10.28 -9.89
CA HIS A 109 4.90 10.32 -10.44
C HIS A 109 4.77 9.39 -11.67
N GLN A 110 5.75 9.40 -12.57
CA GLN A 110 5.73 8.52 -13.74
C GLN A 110 5.78 7.04 -13.34
N LEU A 111 6.59 6.69 -12.34
CA LEU A 111 6.63 5.33 -11.79
C LEU A 111 5.28 4.93 -11.18
N ALA A 112 4.69 5.80 -10.38
CA ALA A 112 3.38 5.55 -9.77
C ALA A 112 2.26 5.35 -10.81
N LYS A 113 2.29 6.12 -11.90
CA LYS A 113 1.29 6.05 -12.97
C LYS A 113 1.37 4.78 -13.82
N TRP A 114 2.57 4.37 -14.21
CA TRP A 114 2.76 3.42 -15.31
C TRP A 114 3.38 2.08 -14.92
N SER A 115 3.85 1.92 -13.67
CA SER A 115 4.44 0.65 -13.24
C SER A 115 3.43 -0.50 -13.25
N ASP A 116 3.93 -1.68 -13.62
CA ASP A 116 3.20 -2.94 -13.61
C ASP A 116 3.07 -3.49 -12.19
N VAL A 117 2.19 -2.85 -11.41
CA VAL A 117 1.88 -3.20 -10.02
C VAL A 117 0.37 -3.23 -9.80
N ASP A 118 -0.09 -3.99 -8.84
CA ASP A 118 -1.52 -4.11 -8.52
C ASP A 118 -2.02 -2.92 -7.70
N ILE A 119 -1.22 -2.48 -6.72
CA ILE A 119 -1.54 -1.39 -5.81
C ILE A 119 -0.37 -0.41 -5.77
N VAL A 120 -0.68 0.88 -5.82
CA VAL A 120 0.27 1.97 -5.62
C VAL A 120 0.02 2.59 -4.25
N VAL A 121 1.04 2.62 -3.40
CA VAL A 121 1.03 3.39 -2.16
C VAL A 121 1.95 4.58 -2.34
N TYR A 122 1.36 5.76 -2.50
CA TYR A 122 2.11 7.00 -2.67
C TYR A 122 2.15 7.75 -1.34
N ILE A 123 3.35 7.89 -0.78
CA ILE A 123 3.55 8.49 0.53
C ILE A 123 4.34 9.80 0.38
N GLY A 124 3.69 10.92 0.63
CA GLY A 124 4.35 12.21 0.78
C GLY A 124 4.85 12.38 2.21
N CYS A 125 6.16 12.23 2.42
CA CYS A 125 6.79 12.40 3.73
C CYS A 125 7.54 13.73 3.79
N GLY A 126 6.84 14.81 4.16
CA GLY A 126 7.38 16.16 4.16
C GLY A 126 7.43 16.81 2.77
N GLU A 127 6.61 16.33 1.86
CA GLU A 127 6.45 16.90 0.52
C GLU A 127 5.74 18.26 0.56
N ARG A 128 5.84 19.01 -0.53
CA ARG A 128 5.13 20.27 -0.67
C ARG A 128 3.65 20.05 -0.89
N GLY A 129 2.83 20.89 -0.30
CA GLY A 129 1.38 20.82 -0.48
C GLY A 129 0.93 20.90 -1.95
N ASN A 130 1.59 21.73 -2.78
CA ASN A 130 1.28 21.82 -4.20
C ASN A 130 1.58 20.51 -4.96
N GLU A 131 2.69 19.82 -4.69
CA GLU A 131 3.04 18.54 -5.32
C GLU A 131 2.02 17.46 -4.96
N MET A 132 1.56 17.42 -3.71
CA MET A 132 0.48 16.53 -3.29
C MET A 132 -0.86 16.88 -3.95
N THR A 133 -1.13 18.18 -4.14
CA THR A 133 -2.34 18.64 -4.83
C THR A 133 -2.33 18.22 -6.31
N ASP A 134 -1.18 18.24 -6.95
CA ASP A 134 -1.05 17.79 -8.35
C ASP A 134 -1.39 16.28 -8.47
N VAL A 135 -0.92 15.46 -7.54
CA VAL A 135 -1.30 14.02 -7.49
C VAL A 135 -2.81 13.85 -7.33
N LEU A 136 -3.43 14.60 -6.41
CA LEU A 136 -4.87 14.55 -6.15
C LEU A 136 -5.71 15.00 -7.36
N ARG A 137 -5.18 15.88 -8.19
CA ARG A 137 -5.87 16.33 -9.41
C ARG A 137 -5.66 15.40 -10.60
N GLU A 138 -4.42 14.96 -10.81
CA GLU A 138 -4.06 14.18 -12.00
C GLU A 138 -4.48 12.70 -11.90
N PHE A 139 -4.30 12.04 -10.77
CA PHE A 139 -4.54 10.60 -10.66
C PHE A 139 -6.00 10.18 -10.90
N PRO A 140 -7.02 10.95 -10.45
CA PRO A 140 -8.42 10.63 -10.79
C PRO A 140 -8.74 10.69 -12.29
N GLU A 141 -8.05 11.57 -13.03
CA GLU A 141 -8.24 11.76 -14.47
C GLU A 141 -7.53 10.69 -15.33
N LEU A 142 -6.53 10.03 -14.75
CA LEU A 142 -5.77 9.01 -15.43
C LEU A 142 -6.50 7.67 -15.40
N VAL A 143 -6.51 7.02 -16.56
CA VAL A 143 -7.10 5.70 -16.74
C VAL A 143 -6.01 4.64 -16.71
N ASP A 144 -6.20 3.60 -15.90
CA ASP A 144 -5.34 2.42 -15.92
C ASP A 144 -5.56 1.66 -17.24
N PRO A 145 -4.54 1.53 -18.11
CA PRO A 145 -4.69 0.85 -19.39
C PRO A 145 -5.05 -0.64 -19.26
N ARG A 146 -4.88 -1.25 -18.09
CA ARG A 146 -5.22 -2.66 -17.85
C ARG A 146 -6.68 -2.87 -17.51
N THR A 147 -7.28 -1.94 -16.76
CA THR A 147 -8.65 -2.08 -16.25
C THR A 147 -9.64 -1.14 -16.93
N GLY A 148 -9.17 -0.06 -17.55
CA GLY A 148 -10.02 0.99 -18.08
C GLY A 148 -10.65 1.90 -17.03
N GLU A 149 -10.26 1.76 -15.78
CA GLU A 149 -10.77 2.53 -14.65
C GLU A 149 -9.75 3.59 -14.17
N SER A 150 -10.22 4.54 -13.33
CA SER A 150 -9.34 5.54 -12.73
C SER A 150 -8.21 4.89 -11.93
N LEU A 151 -6.99 5.41 -12.06
CA LEU A 151 -5.83 5.00 -11.26
C LEU A 151 -6.08 5.10 -9.75
N MET A 152 -6.95 6.00 -9.31
CA MET A 152 -7.30 6.12 -7.89
C MET A 152 -7.92 4.87 -7.30
N LYS A 153 -8.53 4.00 -8.10
CA LYS A 153 -9.09 2.73 -7.61
C LYS A 153 -8.05 1.73 -7.13
N ARG A 154 -6.78 1.91 -7.53
CA ARG A 154 -5.65 1.09 -7.07
C ARG A 154 -4.59 1.89 -6.33
N THR A 155 -4.86 3.15 -5.97
CA THR A 155 -3.89 4.03 -5.32
C THR A 155 -4.31 4.37 -3.91
N VAL A 156 -3.40 4.20 -2.97
CA VAL A 156 -3.50 4.72 -1.60
C VAL A 156 -2.60 5.94 -1.51
N LEU A 157 -3.15 7.08 -1.11
CA LEU A 157 -2.43 8.33 -0.98
C LEU A 157 -2.32 8.74 0.48
N ILE A 158 -1.09 8.86 0.98
CA ILE A 158 -0.78 9.31 2.33
C ILE A 158 -0.03 10.63 2.23
N ALA A 159 -0.69 11.71 2.62
CA ALA A 159 -0.16 13.06 2.48
C ALA A 159 0.26 13.63 3.84
N ASN A 160 1.56 13.66 4.10
CA ASN A 160 2.15 14.42 5.19
C ASN A 160 3.04 15.52 4.61
N THR A 161 2.50 16.73 4.59
CA THR A 161 3.16 17.90 3.99
C THR A 161 4.25 18.47 4.90
N SER A 162 5.09 19.34 4.34
CA SER A 162 6.26 19.92 5.04
C SER A 162 5.92 20.79 6.24
N ASP A 163 4.69 21.28 6.32
CA ASP A 163 4.15 22.07 7.43
C ASP A 163 3.63 21.24 8.61
N MET A 164 3.49 19.93 8.43
CA MET A 164 3.04 19.04 9.50
C MET A 164 4.15 18.76 10.54
N PRO A 165 3.77 18.40 11.78
CA PRO A 165 4.73 18.04 12.83
C PRO A 165 5.68 16.92 12.41
N VAL A 166 6.94 16.99 12.86
CA VAL A 166 7.99 16.01 12.53
C VAL A 166 7.57 14.58 12.86
N ALA A 167 6.91 14.38 14.02
CA ALA A 167 6.44 13.06 14.44
C ALA A 167 5.41 12.46 13.47
N ALA A 168 4.51 13.27 12.89
CA ALA A 168 3.54 12.81 11.90
C ALA A 168 4.23 12.42 10.58
N ARG A 169 5.23 13.22 10.16
CA ARG A 169 6.03 12.90 8.97
C ARG A 169 6.85 11.62 9.15
N GLU A 170 7.47 11.46 10.32
CA GLU A 170 8.22 10.24 10.66
C GLU A 170 7.30 9.00 10.66
N ALA A 171 6.10 9.10 11.21
CA ALA A 171 5.16 7.98 11.25
C ALA A 171 4.79 7.47 9.85
N SER A 172 4.76 8.34 8.82
CA SER A 172 4.47 7.96 7.44
C SER A 172 5.47 6.98 6.83
N ILE A 173 6.68 6.89 7.38
CA ILE A 173 7.73 5.96 6.89
C ILE A 173 7.34 4.51 7.17
N TYR A 174 6.50 4.29 8.17
CA TYR A 174 6.13 2.96 8.65
C TYR A 174 4.71 2.53 8.21
N THR A 175 4.11 3.27 7.31
CA THR A 175 2.74 3.04 6.83
C THR A 175 2.63 1.89 5.84
#